data_5549ecacdee4e7ba61a8d475b1be15a6
#
_entry.id   5549ecacdee4e7ba61a8d475b1be15a6
#
_cell.length_a   1.000
_cell.length_b   1.000
_cell.length_c   1.000
_cell.angle_alpha   90.00
_cell.angle_beta   90.00
_cell.angle_gamma   90.00
#
_symmetry.space_group_name_H-M   'P 1'
#
loop_
_entity.id
_entity.type
_entity.pdbx_description
1 polymer ?
#
loop_
_entity_poly.entity_id
_entity_poly.type
_entity_poly.pdbx_seq_one_letter_code
_entity_poly.pdbx_strand_id
1 'polypeptide(L)'
;KNRKVLKAKAKGRKYIVMKGRKGGKTTMTVSLYKKHRKVRVFRYRIKVIGKGQDGYKSQAKEAFAIQNQYRAEKGAKALTWSDELYRFALYRLKHSGYDRHKNLPTDMENFFGDTLVVNNISLGENMACGQTSAKEVMLSWKHSPGHYRNIKNKGYRCGAIARYKDIWCAVFYDGSPENLTRKQENASEMIFTVKRQDKSTGQYIGGATIGYYEENDRWNTSKRITVGESGRQIVLEIGKTYVFYEKTTPEGQNKAEKVTITVTKDTPKDIVLIDN
;
A
#
# COMPACT_ATOMS: atom_id res chain seq x y z
N LYS A 1 22.17 22.06 -2.51
CA LYS A 1 20.87 22.14 -1.81
C LYS A 1 19.77 21.69 -2.76
N ASN A 2 19.21 20.50 -2.52
CA ASN A 2 18.25 19.94 -3.46
C ASN A 2 16.82 20.43 -3.13
N ARG A 3 16.39 21.52 -3.78
CA ARG A 3 15.03 22.09 -3.62
C ARG A 3 13.92 21.16 -4.13
N LYS A 4 14.26 20.15 -4.94
CA LYS A 4 13.30 19.11 -5.39
C LYS A 4 12.92 18.17 -4.23
N VAL A 5 13.80 18.00 -3.23
CA VAL A 5 13.57 17.12 -2.06
C VAL A 5 12.88 17.88 -0.92
N LEU A 6 13.30 19.09 -0.61
CA LEU A 6 12.81 19.85 0.55
C LEU A 6 12.62 21.33 0.21
N LYS A 7 11.45 21.88 0.56
CA LYS A 7 11.21 23.34 0.65
C LYS A 7 11.28 23.75 2.11
N ALA A 8 12.15 24.69 2.43
CA ALA A 8 12.25 25.29 3.76
C ALA A 8 12.11 26.82 3.65
N LYS A 9 11.34 27.42 4.55
CA LYS A 9 11.13 28.87 4.62
C LYS A 9 11.16 29.30 6.09
N ALA A 10 11.92 30.37 6.40
CA ALA A 10 11.84 31.00 7.70
C ALA A 10 10.46 31.64 7.88
N LYS A 11 9.85 31.50 9.05
CA LYS A 11 8.59 32.15 9.42
C LYS A 11 8.87 32.98 10.66
N GLY A 12 9.04 34.30 10.42
CA GLY A 12 9.52 35.20 11.44
C GLY A 12 10.97 34.89 11.87
N ARG A 13 11.32 35.27 13.12
CA ARG A 13 12.64 35.09 13.71
C ARG A 13 12.80 33.78 14.51
N LYS A 14 11.69 33.04 14.73
CA LYS A 14 11.64 31.95 15.70
C LYS A 14 11.62 30.55 15.09
N TYR A 15 11.07 30.36 13.89
CA TYR A 15 10.95 29.01 13.31
C TYR A 15 11.20 28.94 11.81
N ILE A 16 11.49 27.72 11.37
CA ILE A 16 11.63 27.36 9.97
C ILE A 16 10.55 26.33 9.64
N VAL A 17 9.69 26.68 8.71
CA VAL A 17 8.68 25.76 8.18
C VAL A 17 9.33 24.92 7.08
N MET A 18 9.24 23.60 7.20
CA MET A 18 9.78 22.66 6.23
C MET A 18 8.65 21.85 5.58
N LYS A 19 8.71 21.72 4.26
CA LYS A 19 7.81 20.85 3.48
C LYS A 19 8.62 19.91 2.62
N GLY A 20 8.53 18.61 2.87
CA GLY A 20 9.05 17.57 1.98
C GLY A 20 8.32 17.62 0.63
N ARG A 21 9.04 17.44 -0.47
CA ARG A 21 8.50 17.44 -1.85
C ARG A 21 8.63 16.09 -2.53
N LYS A 22 9.81 15.50 -2.41
CA LYS A 22 10.15 14.19 -2.97
C LYS A 22 11.07 13.47 -1.98
N GLY A 23 10.96 12.14 -1.90
CA GLY A 23 11.88 11.33 -1.11
C GLY A 23 13.33 11.57 -1.52
N GLY A 24 14.22 11.54 -0.53
CA GLY A 24 15.65 11.73 -0.78
C GLY A 24 16.39 12.38 0.38
N LYS A 25 17.70 12.49 0.24
CA LYS A 25 18.58 13.16 1.22
C LYS A 25 18.93 14.55 0.75
N THR A 26 18.98 15.52 1.68
CA THR A 26 19.42 16.89 1.41
C THR A 26 20.06 17.50 2.65
N THR A 27 20.83 18.56 2.46
CA THR A 27 21.39 19.35 3.56
C THR A 27 20.69 20.70 3.62
N MET A 28 20.20 21.07 4.79
CA MET A 28 19.69 22.39 5.10
C MET A 28 20.76 23.17 5.88
N THR A 29 21.01 24.40 5.47
CA THR A 29 21.88 25.32 6.20
C THR A 29 21.05 26.47 6.74
N VAL A 30 21.15 26.73 8.04
CA VAL A 30 20.53 27.83 8.74
C VAL A 30 21.64 28.78 9.19
N SER A 31 21.55 30.04 8.79
CA SER A 31 22.49 31.09 9.23
C SER A 31 21.77 32.05 10.13
N LEU A 32 22.35 32.35 11.29
CA LEU A 32 21.88 33.38 12.19
C LEU A 32 22.67 34.67 11.93
N TYR A 33 21.95 35.78 11.98
CA TYR A 33 22.52 37.13 11.80
C TYR A 33 22.19 38.03 13.00
N LYS A 34 23.17 38.82 13.43
CA LYS A 34 23.00 39.89 14.41
C LYS A 34 23.52 41.20 13.79
N LYS A 35 22.71 42.27 13.76
CA LYS A 35 23.06 43.55 13.11
C LYS A 35 23.72 43.32 11.72
N HIS A 36 23.06 42.55 10.84
CA HIS A 36 23.51 42.22 9.49
C HIS A 36 24.79 41.35 9.40
N ARG A 37 25.49 41.08 10.50
CA ARG A 37 26.64 40.17 10.53
C ARG A 37 26.21 38.74 10.81
N LYS A 38 26.73 37.81 10.03
CA LYS A 38 26.49 36.38 10.20
C LYS A 38 27.25 35.89 11.43
N VAL A 39 26.52 35.43 12.46
CA VAL A 39 27.09 35.05 13.75
C VAL A 39 27.20 33.55 13.93
N ARG A 40 26.35 32.77 13.30
CA ARG A 40 26.36 31.30 13.43
C ARG A 40 25.75 30.60 12.24
N VAL A 41 26.25 29.40 11.93
CA VAL A 41 25.77 28.52 10.85
C VAL A 41 25.52 27.14 11.39
N PHE A 42 24.33 26.65 11.18
CA PHE A 42 23.95 25.26 11.48
C PHE A 42 23.75 24.50 10.17
N ARG A 43 24.23 23.26 10.11
CA ARG A 43 24.03 22.37 8.99
C ARG A 43 23.28 21.13 9.45
N TYR A 44 22.15 20.85 8.85
CA TYR A 44 21.30 19.71 9.16
C TYR A 44 21.26 18.78 7.95
N ARG A 45 21.58 17.50 8.17
CA ARG A 45 21.31 16.44 7.18
C ARG A 45 19.85 16.06 7.33
N ILE A 46 19.07 16.19 6.27
CA ILE A 46 17.64 15.91 6.28
C ILE A 46 17.37 14.77 5.29
N LYS A 47 16.71 13.72 5.77
CA LYS A 47 16.15 12.67 4.94
C LYS A 47 14.66 12.94 4.82
N VAL A 48 14.19 13.24 3.60
CA VAL A 48 12.76 13.30 3.29
C VAL A 48 12.34 11.90 2.87
N ILE A 49 11.42 11.31 3.61
CA ILE A 49 10.83 10.04 3.25
C ILE A 49 9.73 10.33 2.24
N GLY A 50 9.82 9.74 1.06
CA GLY A 50 8.82 9.91 0.01
C GLY A 50 7.46 9.37 0.44
N LYS A 51 6.38 9.96 -0.07
CA LYS A 51 5.01 9.47 0.12
C LYS A 51 4.73 8.15 -0.64
N GLY A 52 5.72 7.56 -1.27
CA GLY A 52 5.59 6.27 -1.94
C GLY A 52 5.55 5.10 -0.96
N GLN A 53 5.15 3.95 -1.46
CA GLN A 53 5.02 2.71 -0.69
C GLN A 53 6.30 2.36 0.08
N ASP A 54 7.48 2.62 -0.48
CA ASP A 54 8.78 2.37 0.16
C ASP A 54 9.04 3.27 1.39
N GLY A 55 8.58 4.52 1.36
CA GLY A 55 8.71 5.44 2.49
C GLY A 55 7.84 5.02 3.68
N TYR A 56 6.66 4.49 3.43
CA TYR A 56 5.81 3.92 4.48
C TYR A 56 6.35 2.60 5.01
N LYS A 57 6.89 1.73 4.15
CA LYS A 57 7.53 0.47 4.58
C LYS A 57 8.75 0.73 5.48
N SER A 58 9.56 1.74 5.18
CA SER A 58 10.69 2.13 6.04
C SER A 58 10.25 2.57 7.45
N GLN A 59 9.17 3.36 7.55
CA GLN A 59 8.62 3.76 8.84
C GLN A 59 7.96 2.60 9.58
N ALA A 60 7.31 1.70 8.87
CA ALA A 60 6.73 0.48 9.41
C ALA A 60 7.82 -0.42 10.03
N LYS A 61 8.95 -0.59 9.36
CA LYS A 61 10.11 -1.32 9.90
C LYS A 61 10.71 -0.64 11.13
N GLU A 62 10.77 0.70 11.16
CA GLU A 62 11.20 1.46 12.35
C GLU A 62 10.23 1.23 13.53
N ALA A 63 8.92 1.30 13.30
CA ALA A 63 7.91 1.02 14.33
C ALA A 63 8.02 -0.42 14.84
N PHE A 64 8.23 -1.38 13.95
CA PHE A 64 8.40 -2.78 14.33
C PHE A 64 9.66 -3.01 15.19
N ALA A 65 10.75 -2.30 14.89
CA ALA A 65 11.96 -2.36 15.73
C ALA A 65 11.68 -1.81 17.14
N ILE A 66 10.96 -0.68 17.26
CA ILE A 66 10.54 -0.11 18.57
C ILE A 66 9.59 -1.09 19.30
N GLN A 67 8.66 -1.72 18.57
CA GLN A 67 7.78 -2.75 19.14
C GLN A 67 8.59 -3.88 19.80
N ASN A 68 9.63 -4.36 19.13
CA ASN A 68 10.48 -5.42 19.67
C ASN A 68 11.29 -4.96 20.88
N GLN A 69 11.70 -3.68 20.95
CA GLN A 69 12.29 -3.10 22.16
C GLN A 69 11.29 -3.14 23.34
N TYR A 70 10.03 -2.70 23.12
CA TYR A 70 8.99 -2.77 24.18
C TYR A 70 8.68 -4.21 24.62
N ARG A 71 8.79 -5.18 23.70
CA ARG A 71 8.63 -6.60 24.03
C ARG A 71 9.77 -7.07 24.94
N ALA A 72 11.01 -6.72 24.60
CA ALA A 72 12.17 -7.07 25.42
C ALA A 72 12.08 -6.48 26.83
N GLU A 73 11.61 -5.23 26.99
CA GLU A 73 11.34 -4.60 28.31
C GLU A 73 10.38 -5.42 29.18
N LYS A 74 9.56 -6.29 28.59
CA LYS A 74 8.59 -7.17 29.27
C LYS A 74 8.94 -8.66 29.25
N GLY A 75 10.19 -8.98 28.88
CA GLY A 75 10.65 -10.36 28.81
C GLY A 75 9.91 -11.21 27.78
N ALA A 76 9.37 -10.58 26.72
CA ALA A 76 8.80 -11.25 25.57
C ALA A 76 9.84 -11.34 24.45
N LYS A 77 9.92 -12.49 23.76
CA LYS A 77 10.81 -12.67 22.61
C LYS A 77 10.45 -11.68 21.50
N ALA A 78 11.48 -11.23 20.76
CA ALA A 78 11.26 -10.42 19.58
C ALA A 78 10.41 -11.17 18.56
N LEU A 79 9.48 -10.45 17.91
CA LEU A 79 8.72 -11.00 16.78
C LEU A 79 9.59 -11.06 15.54
N THR A 80 9.43 -12.13 14.75
CA THR A 80 9.95 -12.20 13.40
C THR A 80 9.06 -11.37 12.47
N TRP A 81 9.67 -10.56 11.60
CA TRP A 81 8.92 -9.85 10.57
C TRP A 81 8.40 -10.81 9.50
N SER A 82 7.11 -10.74 9.20
CA SER A 82 6.50 -11.45 8.07
C SER A 82 6.13 -10.45 6.97
N ASP A 83 6.67 -10.65 5.76
CA ASP A 83 6.27 -9.83 4.62
C ASP A 83 4.83 -10.12 4.20
N GLU A 84 4.30 -11.30 4.46
CA GLU A 84 2.90 -11.63 4.19
C GLU A 84 1.96 -10.88 5.15
N LEU A 85 2.27 -10.84 6.44
CA LEU A 85 1.53 -9.99 7.39
C LEU A 85 1.67 -8.50 7.07
N TYR A 86 2.79 -8.06 6.52
CA TYR A 86 2.93 -6.69 6.05
C TYR A 86 1.98 -6.40 4.87
N ARG A 87 1.88 -7.34 3.91
CA ARG A 87 0.95 -7.23 2.78
C ARG A 87 -0.50 -7.21 3.27
N PHE A 88 -0.84 -8.09 4.21
CA PHE A 88 -2.16 -8.12 4.82
C PHE A 88 -2.49 -6.82 5.57
N ALA A 89 -1.60 -6.33 6.43
CA ALA A 89 -1.79 -5.08 7.14
C ALA A 89 -1.96 -3.89 6.18
N LEU A 90 -1.21 -3.87 5.07
CA LEU A 90 -1.35 -2.86 4.03
C LEU A 90 -2.66 -3.00 3.25
N TYR A 91 -3.10 -4.23 2.98
CA TYR A 91 -4.41 -4.53 2.39
C TYR A 91 -5.53 -3.97 3.27
N ARG A 92 -5.51 -4.28 4.58
CA ARG A 92 -6.45 -3.74 5.57
C ARG A 92 -6.56 -2.22 5.49
N LEU A 93 -5.42 -1.51 5.53
CA LEU A 93 -5.39 -0.05 5.50
C LEU A 93 -5.94 0.55 4.20
N LYS A 94 -5.80 -0.15 3.08
CA LYS A 94 -6.27 0.32 1.77
C LYS A 94 -7.75 0.03 1.54
N HIS A 95 -8.26 -1.10 2.03
CA HIS A 95 -9.64 -1.54 1.81
C HIS A 95 -10.59 -1.04 2.88
N SER A 96 -10.27 -1.29 4.13
CA SER A 96 -11.15 -0.97 5.27
C SER A 96 -10.77 0.32 5.99
N GLY A 97 -9.57 0.85 5.75
CA GLY A 97 -9.09 2.07 6.39
C GLY A 97 -8.97 1.92 7.90
N TYR A 98 -9.30 2.99 8.65
CA TYR A 98 -9.36 2.97 10.12
C TYR A 98 -10.77 2.60 10.58
N ASP A 99 -11.09 1.32 10.58
CA ASP A 99 -12.43 0.78 10.86
C ASP A 99 -12.63 0.27 12.28
N ARG A 100 -11.65 0.45 13.17
CA ARG A 100 -11.66 -0.02 14.56
C ARG A 100 -11.92 -1.54 14.67
N HIS A 101 -11.21 -2.31 13.85
CA HIS A 101 -11.23 -3.78 13.81
C HIS A 101 -12.51 -4.44 13.24
N LYS A 102 -13.53 -3.68 12.82
CA LYS A 102 -14.84 -4.21 12.41
C LYS A 102 -14.74 -5.23 11.26
N ASN A 103 -13.92 -4.94 10.26
CA ASN A 103 -13.79 -5.77 9.07
C ASN A 103 -12.60 -6.75 9.14
N LEU A 104 -11.95 -6.90 10.29
CA LEU A 104 -10.79 -7.80 10.40
C LEU A 104 -11.09 -9.23 9.94
N PRO A 105 -12.17 -9.90 10.39
CA PRO A 105 -12.50 -11.25 9.93
C PRO A 105 -12.71 -11.35 8.43
N THR A 106 -13.52 -10.43 7.88
CA THR A 106 -13.81 -10.38 6.43
C THR A 106 -12.56 -10.11 5.61
N ASP A 107 -11.69 -9.19 6.06
CA ASP A 107 -10.45 -8.90 5.37
C ASP A 107 -9.46 -10.07 5.47
N MET A 108 -9.46 -10.81 6.58
CA MET A 108 -8.67 -12.04 6.72
C MET A 108 -9.14 -13.11 5.72
N GLU A 109 -10.44 -13.34 5.64
CA GLU A 109 -11.04 -14.27 4.69
C GLU A 109 -10.72 -13.90 3.24
N ASN A 110 -10.92 -12.63 2.87
CA ASN A 110 -10.64 -12.13 1.53
C ASN A 110 -9.14 -12.19 1.17
N PHE A 111 -8.25 -12.09 2.14
CA PHE A 111 -6.82 -12.05 1.90
C PHE A 111 -6.16 -13.44 1.94
N PHE A 112 -6.51 -14.26 2.92
CA PHE A 112 -5.90 -15.58 3.15
C PHE A 112 -6.73 -16.72 2.53
N GLY A 113 -8.05 -16.54 2.34
CA GLY A 113 -8.94 -17.56 1.81
C GLY A 113 -8.89 -18.85 2.63
N ASP A 114 -8.86 -19.99 1.95
CA ASP A 114 -8.85 -21.32 2.58
C ASP A 114 -7.67 -21.54 3.54
N THR A 115 -6.57 -20.83 3.37
CA THR A 115 -5.40 -20.90 4.25
C THR A 115 -5.74 -20.54 5.70
N LEU A 116 -6.74 -19.68 5.92
CA LEU A 116 -7.26 -19.34 7.26
C LEU A 116 -7.74 -20.57 8.00
N VAL A 117 -8.58 -21.38 7.34
CA VAL A 117 -9.20 -22.56 7.92
C VAL A 117 -8.20 -23.69 8.07
N VAL A 118 -7.41 -23.94 7.01
CA VAL A 118 -6.42 -25.02 6.98
C VAL A 118 -5.34 -24.84 8.05
N ASN A 119 -4.88 -23.61 8.27
CA ASN A 119 -3.80 -23.31 9.21
C ASN A 119 -4.28 -22.72 10.53
N ASN A 120 -5.61 -22.63 10.74
CA ASN A 120 -6.24 -22.06 11.96
C ASN A 120 -5.62 -20.69 12.33
N ILE A 121 -5.54 -19.76 11.35
CA ILE A 121 -4.89 -18.48 11.51
C ILE A 121 -5.78 -17.56 12.35
N SER A 122 -5.29 -17.15 13.52
CA SER A 122 -5.90 -16.12 14.36
C SER A 122 -4.91 -14.97 14.52
N LEU A 123 -5.36 -13.77 14.22
CA LEU A 123 -4.51 -12.58 14.24
C LEU A 123 -4.93 -11.59 15.35
N GLY A 124 -3.93 -11.09 16.08
CA GLY A 124 -4.11 -9.87 16.86
C GLY A 124 -3.90 -8.64 16.00
N GLU A 125 -4.59 -7.56 16.29
CA GLU A 125 -4.46 -6.30 15.54
C GLU A 125 -4.37 -5.09 16.48
N ASN A 126 -3.50 -4.13 16.12
CA ASN A 126 -3.52 -2.77 16.66
C ASN A 126 -3.70 -1.79 15.51
N MET A 127 -4.61 -0.84 15.64
CA MET A 127 -4.82 0.23 14.69
C MET A 127 -4.60 1.60 15.33
N ALA A 128 -4.15 2.58 14.53
CA ALA A 128 -4.03 3.97 14.93
C ALA A 128 -4.23 4.91 13.74
N CYS A 129 -4.65 6.13 14.01
CA CYS A 129 -4.88 7.17 13.02
C CYS A 129 -4.33 8.51 13.52
N GLY A 130 -3.73 9.28 12.62
CA GLY A 130 -3.21 10.63 12.88
C GLY A 130 -1.72 10.69 13.24
N GLN A 131 -1.09 9.58 13.63
CA GLN A 131 0.33 9.57 13.96
C GLN A 131 1.19 9.71 12.70
N THR A 132 2.18 10.59 12.76
CA THR A 132 3.00 10.95 11.61
C THR A 132 4.36 10.24 11.55
N SER A 133 4.74 9.57 12.65
CA SER A 133 6.01 8.87 12.78
C SER A 133 5.89 7.51 13.51
N ALA A 134 6.89 6.66 13.32
CA ALA A 134 7.02 5.39 14.02
C ALA A 134 7.04 5.57 15.55
N LYS A 135 7.74 6.58 16.04
CA LYS A 135 7.83 6.88 17.47
C LYS A 135 6.49 7.27 18.07
N GLU A 136 5.73 8.14 17.36
CA GLU A 136 4.41 8.58 17.82
C GLU A 136 3.41 7.43 17.91
N VAL A 137 3.31 6.58 16.87
CA VAL A 137 2.37 5.46 16.89
C VAL A 137 2.74 4.45 17.97
N MET A 138 4.02 4.14 18.13
CA MET A 138 4.46 3.20 19.16
C MET A 138 4.24 3.73 20.57
N LEU A 139 4.45 5.02 20.80
CA LEU A 139 4.13 5.66 22.09
C LEU A 139 2.63 5.66 22.37
N SER A 140 1.81 5.96 21.36
CA SER A 140 0.35 5.89 21.44
C SER A 140 -0.13 4.49 21.84
N TRP A 141 0.40 3.44 21.18
CA TRP A 141 0.07 2.06 21.54
C TRP A 141 0.60 1.63 22.90
N LYS A 142 1.79 2.12 23.32
CA LYS A 142 2.33 1.83 24.66
C LYS A 142 1.43 2.37 25.78
N HIS A 143 0.83 3.54 25.57
CA HIS A 143 -0.07 4.17 26.56
C HIS A 143 -1.52 3.66 26.50
N SER A 144 -1.87 2.83 25.53
CA SER A 144 -3.19 2.20 25.41
C SER A 144 -3.15 0.78 25.98
N PRO A 145 -3.88 0.47 27.07
CA PRO A 145 -3.80 -0.86 27.71
C PRO A 145 -4.10 -2.01 26.76
N GLY A 146 -5.10 -1.86 25.87
CA GLY A 146 -5.49 -2.88 24.89
C GLY A 146 -4.39 -3.11 23.86
N HIS A 147 -3.90 -2.04 23.24
CA HIS A 147 -2.83 -2.14 22.25
C HIS A 147 -1.52 -2.65 22.85
N TYR A 148 -1.17 -2.20 24.08
CA TYR A 148 0.03 -2.65 24.75
C TYR A 148 -0.03 -4.11 25.19
N ARG A 149 -1.24 -4.64 25.46
CA ARG A 149 -1.46 -6.07 25.72
C ARG A 149 -1.02 -6.91 24.52
N ASN A 150 -1.41 -6.53 23.30
CA ASN A 150 -0.96 -7.20 22.09
C ASN A 150 0.57 -7.12 21.93
N ILE A 151 1.15 -5.94 22.13
CA ILE A 151 2.60 -5.76 21.98
C ILE A 151 3.39 -6.69 22.92
N LYS A 152 3.00 -6.80 24.18
CA LYS A 152 3.70 -7.60 25.20
C LYS A 152 3.28 -9.07 25.27
N ASN A 153 2.33 -9.52 24.44
CA ASN A 153 1.84 -10.89 24.45
C ASN A 153 2.96 -11.87 24.05
N LYS A 154 3.33 -12.76 24.99
CA LYS A 154 4.41 -13.74 24.83
C LYS A 154 4.07 -14.88 23.84
N GLY A 155 2.78 -15.11 23.56
CA GLY A 155 2.31 -16.13 22.62
C GLY A 155 2.63 -15.78 21.16
N TYR A 156 2.67 -14.50 20.79
CA TYR A 156 2.98 -14.11 19.43
C TYR A 156 4.44 -14.39 19.04
N ARG A 157 4.66 -14.88 17.83
CA ARG A 157 5.97 -15.28 17.28
C ARG A 157 6.39 -14.41 16.10
N CYS A 158 5.45 -14.01 15.25
CA CYS A 158 5.73 -13.13 14.14
C CYS A 158 4.69 -12.01 14.02
N GLY A 159 4.97 -11.03 13.19
CA GLY A 159 4.10 -9.90 12.98
C GLY A 159 4.61 -8.94 11.91
N ALA A 160 3.85 -7.92 11.66
CA ALA A 160 4.27 -6.80 10.83
C ALA A 160 3.51 -5.53 11.21
N ILE A 161 4.04 -4.40 10.80
CA ILE A 161 3.37 -3.11 10.90
C ILE A 161 3.30 -2.51 9.50
N ALA A 162 2.13 -2.00 9.10
CA ALA A 162 1.97 -1.22 7.89
C ALA A 162 1.56 0.22 8.22
N ARG A 163 1.90 1.13 7.32
CA ARG A 163 1.42 2.50 7.30
C ARG A 163 0.89 2.84 5.92
N TYR A 164 -0.27 3.47 5.88
CA TYR A 164 -0.82 4.05 4.66
C TYR A 164 -1.40 5.43 4.97
N LYS A 165 -0.84 6.49 4.38
CA LYS A 165 -1.14 7.89 4.73
C LYS A 165 -0.90 8.16 6.24
N ASP A 166 -1.94 8.45 6.99
CA ASP A 166 -1.95 8.75 8.43
C ASP A 166 -2.49 7.61 9.29
N ILE A 167 -2.81 6.46 8.69
CA ILE A 167 -3.30 5.28 9.39
C ILE A 167 -2.23 4.20 9.48
N TRP A 168 -2.27 3.47 10.61
CA TRP A 168 -1.32 2.41 10.95
C TRP A 168 -2.06 1.15 11.36
N CYS A 169 -1.52 0.01 10.98
CA CYS A 169 -1.99 -1.30 11.39
C CYS A 169 -0.79 -2.17 11.75
N ALA A 170 -0.80 -2.73 12.96
CA ALA A 170 0.08 -3.80 13.36
C ALA A 170 -0.72 -5.09 13.45
N VAL A 171 -0.18 -6.17 12.90
CA VAL A 171 -0.75 -7.52 12.99
C VAL A 171 0.23 -8.45 13.67
N PHE A 172 -0.30 -9.34 14.48
CA PHE A 172 0.43 -10.27 15.33
C PHE A 172 -0.09 -11.69 15.09
N TYR A 173 0.81 -12.66 15.02
CA TYR A 173 0.48 -14.05 14.82
C TYR A 173 1.31 -14.94 15.75
N ASP A 174 0.69 -15.97 16.31
CA ASP A 174 1.30 -16.92 17.25
C ASP A 174 1.97 -18.11 16.57
N GLY A 175 1.68 -18.32 15.26
CA GLY A 175 2.32 -19.33 14.45
C GLY A 175 3.59 -18.85 13.75
N SER A 176 4.14 -19.74 12.94
CA SER A 176 5.32 -19.47 12.12
C SER A 176 4.95 -18.69 10.84
N PRO A 177 5.85 -17.80 10.33
CA PRO A 177 5.61 -17.09 9.06
C PRO A 177 5.31 -18.01 7.88
N GLU A 178 5.86 -19.22 7.86
CA GLU A 178 5.65 -20.21 6.80
C GLU A 178 4.18 -20.65 6.72
N ASN A 179 3.45 -20.66 7.82
CA ASN A 179 2.04 -21.02 7.86
C ASN A 179 1.14 -19.94 7.23
N LEU A 180 1.68 -18.71 7.09
CA LEU A 180 1.01 -17.59 6.46
C LEU A 180 1.28 -17.51 4.95
N THR A 181 2.19 -18.31 4.45
CA THR A 181 2.32 -18.43 3.00
C THR A 181 0.95 -18.87 2.49
N ARG A 182 0.26 -17.92 1.82
CA ARG A 182 -0.78 -18.28 0.90
C ARG A 182 -0.25 -19.54 0.21
N LYS A 183 -1.10 -20.50 -0.01
CA LYS A 183 -0.85 -21.55 -1.00
C LYS A 183 -0.63 -20.81 -2.31
N GLN A 184 0.50 -20.10 -2.27
CA GLN A 184 1.07 -19.53 -3.39
C GLN A 184 1.94 -20.55 -3.77
N GLU A 185 2.13 -20.47 -4.68
CA GLU A 185 2.50 -19.79 -5.83
C GLU A 185 2.30 -20.72 -6.99
N ASN A 186 1.15 -20.89 -7.21
CA ASN A 186 0.80 -20.45 -8.54
C ASN A 186 0.40 -19.00 -8.35
N ALA A 187 1.18 -18.04 -8.81
CA ALA A 187 0.74 -16.71 -9.09
C ALA A 187 -0.40 -16.90 -10.08
N SER A 188 -1.58 -17.24 -9.54
CA SER A 188 -2.77 -17.43 -10.34
C SER A 188 -3.32 -16.11 -10.78
N GLU A 189 -2.79 -15.00 -10.28
CA GLU A 189 -3.31 -13.68 -10.58
C GLU A 189 -2.20 -12.69 -10.93
N MET A 190 -2.48 -11.86 -11.92
CA MET A 190 -1.64 -10.75 -12.34
C MET A 190 -2.46 -9.47 -12.49
N ILE A 191 -1.83 -8.33 -12.23
CA ILE A 191 -2.45 -7.01 -12.43
C ILE A 191 -2.22 -6.58 -13.86
N PHE A 192 -3.32 -6.19 -14.52
CA PHE A 192 -3.34 -5.64 -15.86
C PHE A 192 -3.95 -4.25 -15.86
N THR A 193 -3.55 -3.41 -16.81
CA THR A 193 -4.16 -2.11 -17.05
C THR A 193 -5.00 -2.20 -18.33
N VAL A 194 -6.31 -2.08 -18.21
CA VAL A 194 -7.21 -2.04 -19.38
C VAL A 194 -7.28 -0.60 -19.89
N LYS A 195 -7.05 -0.43 -21.18
CA LYS A 195 -7.04 0.86 -21.87
C LYS A 195 -7.94 0.81 -23.10
N ARG A 196 -8.42 1.96 -23.52
CA ARG A 196 -9.10 2.15 -24.79
C ARG A 196 -8.29 3.10 -25.65
N GLN A 197 -7.99 2.74 -26.89
CA GLN A 197 -7.17 3.54 -27.83
C GLN A 197 -7.94 3.83 -29.10
N ASP A 198 -7.87 5.08 -29.54
CA ASP A 198 -8.36 5.51 -30.86
C ASP A 198 -7.34 5.10 -31.92
N LYS A 199 -7.79 4.36 -32.92
CA LYS A 199 -6.94 3.83 -33.99
C LYS A 199 -6.35 4.93 -34.88
N SER A 200 -7.11 5.99 -35.13
CA SER A 200 -6.73 7.06 -36.03
C SER A 200 -5.67 7.98 -35.45
N THR A 201 -5.74 8.26 -34.16
CA THR A 201 -4.86 9.18 -33.44
C THR A 201 -3.79 8.47 -32.61
N GLY A 202 -4.01 7.19 -32.28
CA GLY A 202 -3.16 6.43 -31.35
C GLY A 202 -3.29 6.88 -29.90
N GLN A 203 -4.18 7.80 -29.58
CA GLN A 203 -4.37 8.31 -28.21
C GLN A 203 -5.24 7.40 -27.38
N TYR A 204 -4.95 7.34 -26.06
CA TYR A 204 -5.82 6.66 -25.10
C TYR A 204 -7.01 7.55 -24.74
N ILE A 205 -8.20 6.95 -24.73
CA ILE A 205 -9.48 7.66 -24.54
C ILE A 205 -10.13 7.21 -23.26
N GLY A 206 -10.55 8.18 -22.45
CA GLY A 206 -11.33 7.95 -21.24
C GLY A 206 -12.85 7.87 -21.52
N GLY A 207 -13.61 7.43 -20.51
CA GLY A 207 -15.08 7.41 -20.53
C GLY A 207 -15.72 6.14 -21.07
N ALA A 208 -14.96 5.25 -21.71
CA ALA A 208 -15.49 3.96 -22.18
C ALA A 208 -15.85 3.04 -21.00
N THR A 209 -16.97 2.31 -21.11
CA THR A 209 -17.27 1.20 -20.22
C THR A 209 -16.90 -0.10 -20.89
N ILE A 210 -15.94 -0.81 -20.31
CA ILE A 210 -15.47 -2.11 -20.77
C ILE A 210 -16.08 -3.20 -19.90
N GLY A 211 -16.75 -4.16 -20.55
CA GLY A 211 -17.17 -5.41 -19.92
C GLY A 211 -16.10 -6.47 -20.14
N TYR A 212 -15.91 -7.36 -19.16
CA TYR A 212 -15.05 -8.54 -19.33
C TYR A 212 -15.59 -9.72 -18.54
N TYR A 213 -15.25 -10.91 -18.98
CA TYR A 213 -15.65 -12.17 -18.35
C TYR A 213 -14.65 -13.27 -18.71
N GLU A 214 -14.58 -14.32 -17.88
CA GLU A 214 -13.87 -15.55 -18.21
C GLU A 214 -14.64 -16.30 -19.32
N GLU A 215 -13.94 -16.71 -20.38
CA GLU A 215 -14.57 -17.24 -21.60
C GLU A 215 -15.50 -18.42 -21.33
N ASN A 216 -15.13 -19.32 -20.42
CA ASN A 216 -15.89 -20.51 -20.09
C ASN A 216 -16.93 -20.31 -18.97
N ASP A 217 -16.96 -19.13 -18.32
CA ASP A 217 -17.90 -18.83 -17.23
C ASP A 217 -18.43 -17.40 -17.27
N ARG A 218 -19.01 -17.04 -18.40
CA ARG A 218 -19.54 -15.71 -18.64
C ARG A 218 -20.57 -15.27 -17.59
N TRP A 219 -21.43 -16.16 -17.13
CA TRP A 219 -22.55 -15.84 -16.25
C TRP A 219 -22.10 -15.43 -14.83
N ASN A 220 -21.10 -16.10 -14.29
CA ASN A 220 -20.63 -15.87 -12.93
C ASN A 220 -19.49 -14.85 -12.86
N THR A 221 -18.74 -14.68 -13.95
CA THR A 221 -17.49 -13.87 -13.93
C THR A 221 -17.63 -12.51 -14.61
N SER A 222 -18.80 -12.17 -15.21
CA SER A 222 -19.00 -10.89 -15.90
C SER A 222 -18.82 -9.68 -14.98
N LYS A 223 -17.86 -8.82 -15.33
CA LYS A 223 -17.56 -7.57 -14.63
C LYS A 223 -17.59 -6.39 -15.60
N ARG A 224 -17.66 -5.17 -15.04
CA ARG A 224 -17.65 -3.92 -15.81
C ARG A 224 -16.73 -2.91 -15.13
N ILE A 225 -16.00 -2.15 -15.94
CA ILE A 225 -15.12 -1.09 -15.49
C ILE A 225 -15.30 0.13 -16.40
N THR A 226 -15.15 1.32 -15.84
CA THR A 226 -14.98 2.54 -16.64
C THR A 226 -13.50 2.84 -16.70
N VAL A 227 -12.97 3.03 -17.90
CA VAL A 227 -11.56 3.34 -18.14
C VAL A 227 -11.35 4.84 -18.30
N GLY A 228 -10.31 5.38 -17.68
CA GLY A 228 -9.82 6.72 -17.93
C GLY A 228 -8.70 6.69 -19.00
N GLU A 229 -8.14 7.84 -19.36
CA GLU A 229 -7.00 7.93 -20.29
C GLU A 229 -5.77 7.14 -19.80
N SER A 230 -5.54 7.10 -18.50
CA SER A 230 -4.48 6.28 -17.88
C SER A 230 -4.81 4.78 -17.78
N GLY A 231 -6.01 4.39 -18.21
CA GLY A 231 -6.55 3.04 -18.06
C GLY A 231 -7.14 2.73 -16.68
N ARG A 232 -7.56 1.49 -16.50
CA ARG A 232 -8.08 0.95 -15.24
C ARG A 232 -7.39 -0.35 -14.89
N GLN A 233 -6.83 -0.46 -13.69
CA GLN A 233 -6.21 -1.69 -13.21
C GLN A 233 -7.28 -2.71 -12.79
N ILE A 234 -7.04 -3.96 -13.19
CA ILE A 234 -7.82 -5.15 -12.83
C ILE A 234 -6.88 -6.29 -12.48
N VAL A 235 -7.42 -7.31 -11.83
CA VAL A 235 -6.71 -8.53 -11.49
C VAL A 235 -7.32 -9.69 -12.29
N LEU A 236 -6.49 -10.48 -12.96
CA LEU A 236 -6.87 -11.65 -13.73
C LEU A 236 -6.05 -12.86 -13.31
N GLU A 237 -6.66 -14.05 -13.38
CA GLU A 237 -6.02 -15.32 -13.05
C GLU A 237 -5.18 -15.86 -14.21
N ILE A 238 -3.98 -16.36 -13.90
CA ILE A 238 -3.09 -17.03 -14.87
C ILE A 238 -3.72 -18.38 -15.26
N GLY A 239 -3.61 -18.72 -16.54
CA GLY A 239 -4.16 -19.95 -17.10
C GLY A 239 -5.61 -19.83 -17.57
N LYS A 240 -6.27 -18.72 -17.27
CA LYS A 240 -7.65 -18.46 -17.73
C LYS A 240 -7.68 -17.57 -18.96
N THR A 241 -8.72 -17.74 -19.76
CA THR A 241 -8.98 -16.91 -20.95
C THR A 241 -10.10 -15.94 -20.65
N TYR A 242 -9.86 -14.65 -20.91
CA TYR A 242 -10.81 -13.57 -20.70
C TYR A 242 -11.18 -12.89 -21.99
N VAL A 243 -12.46 -12.53 -22.11
CA VAL A 243 -13.01 -11.78 -23.24
C VAL A 243 -13.34 -10.37 -22.76
N PHE A 244 -12.79 -9.37 -23.42
CA PHE A 244 -13.04 -7.96 -23.21
C PHE A 244 -13.87 -7.39 -24.34
N TYR A 245 -14.84 -6.55 -24.04
CA TYR A 245 -15.70 -5.90 -25.03
C TYR A 245 -16.12 -4.52 -24.56
N GLU A 246 -16.19 -3.59 -25.46
CA GLU A 246 -16.73 -2.26 -25.16
C GLU A 246 -18.26 -2.33 -25.05
N LYS A 247 -18.79 -1.94 -23.89
CA LYS A 247 -20.24 -1.89 -23.63
C LYS A 247 -20.82 -0.52 -23.94
N THR A 248 -20.13 0.54 -23.53
CA THR A 248 -20.54 1.92 -23.79
C THR A 248 -19.36 2.64 -24.44
N THR A 249 -19.57 3.14 -25.63
CA THR A 249 -18.59 3.87 -26.43
C THR A 249 -18.68 5.36 -26.07
N PRO A 250 -17.55 6.07 -25.90
CA PRO A 250 -17.56 7.52 -25.72
C PRO A 250 -18.17 8.24 -26.93
N GLU A 251 -18.78 9.39 -26.69
CA GLU A 251 -19.42 10.19 -27.73
C GLU A 251 -18.42 10.57 -28.85
N GLY A 252 -18.85 10.47 -30.11
CA GLY A 252 -18.01 10.76 -31.28
C GLY A 252 -16.99 9.72 -31.63
N GLN A 253 -16.97 8.55 -30.96
CA GLN A 253 -16.01 7.49 -31.20
C GLN A 253 -16.66 6.25 -31.82
N ASN A 254 -15.85 5.49 -32.57
CA ASN A 254 -16.26 4.17 -33.05
C ASN A 254 -16.14 3.14 -31.93
N LYS A 255 -16.89 2.05 -32.04
CA LYS A 255 -16.83 0.96 -31.06
C LYS A 255 -15.56 0.16 -31.20
N ALA A 256 -14.89 -0.10 -30.08
CA ALA A 256 -13.69 -0.91 -30.08
C ALA A 256 -13.99 -2.40 -30.30
N GLU A 257 -13.04 -3.08 -30.92
CA GLU A 257 -13.09 -4.52 -31.15
C GLU A 257 -13.01 -5.31 -29.82
N LYS A 258 -13.54 -6.52 -29.87
CA LYS A 258 -13.36 -7.49 -28.81
C LYS A 258 -11.91 -7.95 -28.74
N VAL A 259 -11.40 -8.05 -27.50
CA VAL A 259 -10.07 -8.62 -27.24
C VAL A 259 -10.23 -9.87 -26.40
N THR A 260 -9.65 -10.98 -26.84
CA THR A 260 -9.59 -12.23 -26.07
C THR A 260 -8.15 -12.51 -25.72
N ILE A 261 -7.86 -12.75 -24.45
CA ILE A 261 -6.50 -13.04 -23.97
C ILE A 261 -6.50 -14.28 -23.09
N THR A 262 -5.54 -15.16 -23.27
CA THR A 262 -5.20 -16.19 -22.29
C THR A 262 -4.07 -15.65 -21.43
N VAL A 263 -4.32 -15.55 -20.13
CA VAL A 263 -3.37 -14.99 -19.18
C VAL A 263 -2.25 -15.97 -18.91
N THR A 264 -1.03 -15.58 -19.21
CA THR A 264 0.22 -16.28 -18.88
C THR A 264 1.15 -15.35 -18.09
N LYS A 265 2.24 -15.86 -17.55
CA LYS A 265 3.26 -15.03 -16.87
C LYS A 265 3.87 -13.97 -17.79
N ASP A 266 3.87 -14.22 -19.10
CA ASP A 266 4.46 -13.36 -20.13
C ASP A 266 3.43 -12.46 -20.82
N THR A 267 2.14 -12.54 -20.44
CA THR A 267 1.09 -11.69 -21.02
C THR A 267 1.40 -10.22 -20.76
N PRO A 268 1.37 -9.36 -21.79
CA PRO A 268 1.58 -7.92 -21.64
C PRO A 268 0.68 -7.30 -20.59
N LYS A 269 1.21 -6.38 -19.79
CA LYS A 269 0.47 -5.77 -18.67
C LYS A 269 -0.64 -4.82 -19.11
N ASP A 270 -0.57 -4.31 -20.31
CA ASP A 270 -1.60 -3.46 -20.90
C ASP A 270 -2.51 -4.29 -21.82
N ILE A 271 -3.81 -4.24 -21.55
CA ILE A 271 -4.87 -4.80 -22.40
C ILE A 271 -5.52 -3.61 -23.09
N VAL A 272 -5.30 -3.50 -24.40
CA VAL A 272 -5.76 -2.35 -25.18
C VAL A 272 -6.89 -2.76 -26.10
N LEU A 273 -8.06 -2.11 -25.97
CA LEU A 273 -9.16 -2.21 -26.91
C LEU A 273 -9.02 -1.05 -27.90
N ILE A 274 -8.96 -1.37 -29.19
CA ILE A 274 -8.78 -0.41 -30.29
C ILE A 274 -10.07 -0.39 -31.11
N ASP A 275 -10.54 0.80 -31.51
CA ASP A 275 -11.66 0.93 -32.41
C ASP A 275 -11.33 0.52 -33.86
N ASN A 276 -12.39 0.26 -34.62
CA ASN A 276 -12.28 -0.07 -36.05
C ASN A 276 -12.06 1.16 -36.91
#